data_2353c3c1c71e1bfdeba13a621081cd99
#
_entry.id   2353c3c1c71e1bfdeba13a621081cd99
#
_cell.length_a   1.000
_cell.length_b   1.000
_cell.length_c   1.000
_cell.angle_alpha   90.00
_cell.angle_beta   90.00
_cell.angle_gamma   90.00
#
_symmetry.space_group_name_H-M   'P 1'
#
loop_
_entity.id
_entity.type
_entity.pdbx_description
1 polymer ?
#
loop_
_entity_poly.entity_id
_entity_poly.type
_entity_poly.pdbx_seq_one_letter_code
_entity_poly.pdbx_strand_id
1 'polypeptide(L)'
;MDALGHFAYLGEMWKGKGDIPVDTARYYGGYKQQDVKPTADSPLLKLGVENVPPIVTSAVLLDAKSHLGGGKAMTPGQTVTTKDIEAMIKKQGLGWRGLLPGDVLYIHTGWSDHWQDPDTKKTYYTKGPGLSYDAAQYLRKKAVVLVALDNPFTDPVFDGQLVGKHGPPEGTPPGLPFAIHHENLAVSGILQIQNANLAKLVQDKVWTSCTMILPLRSKGGSGSPVRPVAIGAPG
;
A
#
# COMPACT_ATOMS: atom_id res chain seq x y z
N MET A 1 -3.13 8.32 2.86
CA MET A 1 -2.63 7.33 3.84
C MET A 1 -3.80 6.61 4.47
N ASP A 2 -3.74 5.30 4.52
CA ASP A 2 -4.77 4.46 5.12
C ASP A 2 -4.41 4.13 6.56
N ALA A 3 -5.38 4.27 7.45
CA ALA A 3 -5.31 3.79 8.81
C ALA A 3 -5.73 2.31 8.89
N LEU A 4 -5.47 1.64 10.00
CA LEU A 4 -5.79 0.20 10.15
C LEU A 4 -7.29 -0.09 10.09
N GLY A 5 -8.14 0.89 10.38
CA GLY A 5 -9.60 0.79 10.23
C GLY A 5 -10.11 0.97 8.79
N HIS A 6 -9.21 1.22 7.83
CA HIS A 6 -9.59 1.38 6.42
C HIS A 6 -10.05 0.06 5.79
N PHE A 7 -9.50 -1.06 6.24
CA PHE A 7 -9.77 -2.38 5.64
C PHE A 7 -10.07 -3.44 6.69
N ALA A 8 -11.06 -4.28 6.38
CA ALA A 8 -11.40 -5.47 7.14
C ALA A 8 -11.52 -6.66 6.19
N TYR A 9 -11.46 -7.86 6.71
CA TYR A 9 -11.77 -9.08 5.99
C TYR A 9 -13.01 -9.74 6.57
N LEU A 10 -13.77 -10.45 5.72
CA LEU A 10 -14.91 -11.24 6.16
C LEU A 10 -14.41 -12.56 6.76
N GLY A 11 -14.93 -12.94 7.91
CA GLY A 11 -14.62 -14.22 8.55
C GLY A 11 -15.11 -15.42 7.73
N GLU A 12 -16.17 -15.18 6.93
CA GLU A 12 -16.69 -16.13 5.95
C GLU A 12 -16.64 -15.49 4.56
N MET A 13 -16.19 -16.28 3.57
CA MET A 13 -16.11 -15.78 2.19
C MET A 13 -17.52 -15.51 1.64
N TRP A 14 -17.78 -14.26 1.30
CA TRP A 14 -19.02 -13.90 0.60
C TRP A 14 -19.00 -14.43 -0.84
N LYS A 15 -20.07 -15.15 -1.21
CA LYS A 15 -20.17 -15.82 -2.52
C LYS A 15 -20.85 -14.97 -3.59
N GLY A 16 -20.99 -13.65 -3.38
CA GLY A 16 -21.62 -12.75 -4.35
C GLY A 16 -23.14 -12.81 -4.41
N LYS A 17 -23.81 -13.53 -3.50
CA LYS A 17 -25.27 -13.64 -3.41
C LYS A 17 -25.73 -13.40 -1.98
N GLY A 18 -26.88 -12.73 -1.82
CA GLY A 18 -27.42 -12.34 -0.52
C GLY A 18 -26.67 -11.18 0.12
N ASP A 19 -26.97 -10.90 1.37
CA ASP A 19 -26.35 -9.82 2.14
C ASP A 19 -24.89 -10.16 2.45
N ILE A 20 -24.05 -9.13 2.46
CA ILE A 20 -22.66 -9.27 2.91
C ILE A 20 -22.67 -9.54 4.42
N PRO A 21 -22.04 -10.63 4.91
CA PRO A 21 -22.04 -10.98 6.33
C PRO A 21 -21.08 -10.06 7.12
N VAL A 22 -21.42 -8.76 7.19
CA VAL A 22 -20.58 -7.72 7.80
C VAL A 22 -20.29 -7.96 9.29
N ASP A 23 -21.12 -8.68 10.00
CA ASP A 23 -20.94 -9.09 11.39
C ASP A 23 -19.77 -10.06 11.57
N THR A 24 -19.40 -10.79 10.50
CA THR A 24 -18.22 -11.65 10.49
C THR A 24 -16.92 -10.89 10.24
N ALA A 25 -16.97 -9.60 9.86
CA ALA A 25 -15.81 -8.82 9.53
C ALA A 25 -14.83 -8.69 10.73
N ARG A 26 -13.55 -8.76 10.39
CA ARG A 26 -12.45 -8.62 11.35
C ARG A 26 -11.46 -7.59 10.83
N TYR A 27 -11.07 -6.73 11.74
CA TYR A 27 -10.04 -5.71 11.56
C TYR A 27 -8.75 -6.13 12.27
N TYR A 28 -7.71 -5.35 12.09
CA TYR A 28 -6.45 -5.53 12.81
C TYR A 28 -6.67 -5.70 14.32
N GLY A 29 -5.92 -6.61 14.94
CA GLY A 29 -6.08 -6.92 16.36
C GLY A 29 -7.34 -7.73 16.70
N GLY A 30 -8.07 -8.24 15.67
CA GLY A 30 -9.26 -9.09 15.85
C GLY A 30 -10.53 -8.31 16.22
N TYR A 31 -10.52 -6.99 16.14
CA TYR A 31 -11.72 -6.19 16.38
C TYR A 31 -12.82 -6.55 15.38
N LYS A 32 -14.06 -6.61 15.88
CA LYS A 32 -15.26 -6.90 15.08
C LYS A 32 -15.81 -5.63 14.44
N GLN A 33 -16.68 -5.80 13.44
CA GLN A 33 -17.37 -4.68 12.79
C GLN A 33 -18.05 -3.75 13.78
N GLN A 34 -18.78 -4.31 14.75
CA GLN A 34 -19.48 -3.52 15.78
C GLN A 34 -18.56 -2.70 16.70
N ASP A 35 -17.30 -3.12 16.85
CA ASP A 35 -16.30 -2.40 17.66
C ASP A 35 -15.69 -1.23 16.91
N VAL A 36 -15.58 -1.35 15.59
CA VAL A 36 -14.87 -0.39 14.73
C VAL A 36 -15.85 0.53 14.02
N LYS A 37 -16.87 -0.02 13.37
CA LYS A 37 -17.86 0.75 12.59
C LYS A 37 -19.25 0.08 12.72
N PRO A 38 -19.99 0.37 13.80
CA PRO A 38 -21.23 -0.36 14.13
C PRO A 38 -22.37 -0.12 13.13
N THR A 39 -22.39 1.01 12.43
CA THR A 39 -23.38 1.31 11.38
C THR A 39 -22.69 1.89 10.14
N ALA A 40 -23.38 1.88 9.01
CA ALA A 40 -22.87 2.44 7.75
C ALA A 40 -22.47 3.92 7.90
N ASP A 41 -23.20 4.69 8.68
CA ASP A 41 -23.00 6.14 8.84
C ASP A 41 -22.14 6.50 10.05
N SER A 42 -21.74 5.52 10.89
CA SER A 42 -20.90 5.81 12.04
C SER A 42 -19.48 6.17 11.61
N PRO A 43 -18.80 7.08 12.36
CA PRO A 43 -17.35 7.20 12.25
C PRO A 43 -16.68 5.90 12.73
N LEU A 44 -15.40 5.74 12.45
CA LEU A 44 -14.62 4.70 13.09
C LEU A 44 -14.49 5.00 14.59
N LEU A 45 -14.86 4.04 15.42
CA LEU A 45 -14.74 4.16 16.87
C LEU A 45 -13.38 3.66 17.37
N LYS A 46 -12.70 2.86 16.56
CA LYS A 46 -11.33 2.32 16.79
C LYS A 46 -10.56 2.28 15.48
N LEU A 47 -9.25 2.22 15.58
CA LEU A 47 -8.34 2.08 14.43
C LEU A 47 -8.43 3.24 13.42
N GLY A 48 -9.02 4.38 13.81
CA GLY A 48 -9.09 5.56 12.98
C GLY A 48 -7.74 6.26 12.84
N VAL A 49 -7.63 7.11 11.83
CA VAL A 49 -6.37 7.81 11.49
C VAL A 49 -5.89 8.74 12.60
N GLU A 50 -6.78 9.25 13.44
CA GLU A 50 -6.43 10.07 14.61
C GLU A 50 -5.60 9.34 15.66
N ASN A 51 -5.60 8.00 15.63
CA ASN A 51 -4.84 7.15 16.54
C ASN A 51 -3.48 6.75 15.96
N VAL A 52 -3.19 7.10 14.71
CA VAL A 52 -1.88 6.84 14.12
C VAL A 52 -0.89 7.88 14.66
N PRO A 53 0.17 7.44 15.36
CA PRO A 53 1.17 8.38 15.88
C PRO A 53 1.98 9.01 14.74
N PRO A 54 2.67 10.14 14.99
CA PRO A 54 3.71 10.61 14.09
C PRO A 54 4.74 9.51 13.83
N ILE A 55 5.01 9.23 12.55
CA ILE A 55 6.02 8.27 12.13
C ILE A 55 7.28 9.05 11.76
N VAL A 56 8.34 8.88 12.54
CA VAL A 56 9.67 9.45 12.26
C VAL A 56 10.66 8.31 12.33
N THR A 57 11.16 7.87 11.18
CA THR A 57 12.01 6.68 11.10
C THR A 57 12.85 6.68 9.82
N SER A 58 13.65 5.65 9.65
CA SER A 58 14.37 5.41 8.40
C SER A 58 13.45 4.90 7.30
N ALA A 59 13.79 5.23 6.05
CA ALA A 59 13.09 4.74 4.88
C ALA A 59 14.07 4.21 3.83
N VAL A 60 13.59 3.23 3.06
CA VAL A 60 14.23 2.71 1.86
C VAL A 60 13.36 3.03 0.65
N LEU A 61 13.96 3.54 -0.42
CA LEU A 61 13.30 3.75 -1.71
C LEU A 61 13.82 2.73 -2.72
N LEU A 62 12.90 2.02 -3.36
CA LEU A 62 13.20 1.06 -4.42
C LEU A 62 12.64 1.54 -5.76
N ASP A 63 13.48 1.54 -6.80
CA ASP A 63 13.11 1.99 -8.15
C ASP A 63 12.66 0.81 -9.03
N ALA A 64 11.39 0.43 -8.87
CA ALA A 64 10.75 -0.61 -9.67
C ALA A 64 10.55 -0.18 -11.13
N LYS A 65 10.39 1.11 -11.41
CA LYS A 65 10.33 1.65 -12.78
C LYS A 65 11.56 1.27 -13.60
N SER A 66 12.75 1.45 -13.02
CA SER A 66 14.00 1.08 -13.70
C SER A 66 14.25 -0.43 -13.67
N HIS A 67 13.79 -1.14 -12.65
CA HIS A 67 14.06 -2.57 -12.49
C HIS A 67 13.14 -3.44 -13.34
N LEU A 68 11.82 -3.20 -13.27
CA LEU A 68 10.78 -3.97 -13.93
C LEU A 68 10.24 -3.32 -15.21
N GLY A 69 10.16 -1.98 -15.22
CA GLY A 69 9.63 -1.22 -16.34
C GLY A 69 10.66 -0.87 -17.42
N GLY A 70 11.95 -1.19 -17.21
CA GLY A 70 13.01 -0.81 -18.16
C GLY A 70 13.13 0.71 -18.34
N GLY A 71 12.84 1.50 -17.32
CA GLY A 71 12.81 2.97 -17.34
C GLY A 71 11.46 3.58 -17.74
N LYS A 72 10.47 2.76 -18.10
CA LYS A 72 9.07 3.16 -18.33
C LYS A 72 8.21 2.80 -17.12
N ALA A 73 7.05 3.41 -17.00
CA ALA A 73 6.07 3.00 -15.99
C ALA A 73 5.79 1.50 -16.10
N MET A 74 5.66 0.84 -14.95
CA MET A 74 5.19 -0.55 -14.90
C MET A 74 3.78 -0.64 -15.51
N THR A 75 3.37 -1.84 -15.91
CA THR A 75 2.07 -2.05 -16.57
C THR A 75 0.96 -2.39 -15.56
N PRO A 76 -0.32 -2.18 -15.93
CA PRO A 76 -1.46 -2.59 -15.10
C PRO A 76 -1.39 -4.07 -14.70
N GLY A 77 -1.63 -4.37 -13.43
CA GLY A 77 -1.59 -5.71 -12.89
C GLY A 77 -0.18 -6.30 -12.68
N GLN A 78 0.87 -5.60 -13.15
CA GLN A 78 2.25 -6.05 -12.92
C GLN A 78 2.60 -5.96 -11.43
N THR A 79 3.30 -6.98 -10.92
CA THR A 79 3.61 -7.09 -9.50
C THR A 79 5.09 -6.86 -9.21
N VAL A 80 5.37 -6.26 -8.05
CA VAL A 80 6.69 -6.26 -7.41
C VAL A 80 6.73 -7.41 -6.42
N THR A 81 7.53 -8.43 -6.70
CA THR A 81 7.67 -9.65 -5.87
C THR A 81 8.74 -9.49 -4.79
N THR A 82 8.80 -10.43 -3.85
CA THR A 82 9.90 -10.53 -2.87
C THR A 82 11.26 -10.58 -3.57
N LYS A 83 11.37 -11.35 -4.66
CA LYS A 83 12.62 -11.45 -5.44
C LYS A 83 13.02 -10.11 -6.04
N ASP A 84 12.06 -9.35 -6.53
CA ASP A 84 12.31 -8.01 -7.10
C ASP A 84 12.78 -7.03 -6.02
N ILE A 85 12.15 -7.05 -4.83
CA ILE A 85 12.56 -6.25 -3.68
C ILE A 85 14.04 -6.54 -3.34
N GLU A 86 14.39 -7.81 -3.18
CA GLU A 86 15.77 -8.23 -2.85
C GLU A 86 16.76 -7.87 -3.95
N ALA A 87 16.36 -8.03 -5.21
CA ALA A 87 17.18 -7.66 -6.36
C ALA A 87 17.43 -6.15 -6.44
N MET A 88 16.39 -5.33 -6.18
CA MET A 88 16.53 -3.87 -6.15
C MET A 88 17.39 -3.41 -4.97
N ILE A 89 17.24 -3.98 -3.78
CA ILE A 89 18.11 -3.73 -2.63
C ILE A 89 19.57 -3.96 -3.00
N LYS A 90 19.87 -5.09 -3.63
CA LYS A 90 21.23 -5.41 -4.08
C LYS A 90 21.72 -4.47 -5.18
N LYS A 91 20.90 -4.21 -6.21
CA LYS A 91 21.25 -3.36 -7.36
C LYS A 91 21.50 -1.90 -6.95
N GLN A 92 20.77 -1.40 -5.96
CA GLN A 92 20.91 -0.04 -5.43
C GLN A 92 22.00 0.09 -4.34
N GLY A 93 22.81 -0.97 -4.13
CA GLY A 93 23.92 -0.95 -3.18
C GLY A 93 23.51 -1.01 -1.72
N LEU A 94 22.25 -1.41 -1.43
CA LEU A 94 21.71 -1.43 -0.08
C LEU A 94 21.85 -2.79 0.62
N GLY A 95 22.60 -3.73 0.04
CA GLY A 95 22.78 -5.08 0.58
C GLY A 95 23.37 -5.11 1.99
N TRP A 96 24.18 -4.12 2.37
CA TRP A 96 24.76 -3.98 3.70
C TRP A 96 23.72 -3.72 4.78
N ARG A 97 22.58 -3.18 4.41
CA ARG A 97 21.50 -2.74 5.31
C ARG A 97 20.23 -3.58 5.15
N GLY A 98 19.77 -3.75 3.90
CA GLY A 98 18.47 -4.35 3.59
C GLY A 98 17.29 -3.52 4.13
N LEU A 99 16.20 -4.21 4.47
CA LEU A 99 15.07 -3.65 5.21
C LEU A 99 15.23 -3.99 6.70
N LEU A 100 15.11 -2.99 7.54
CA LEU A 100 15.20 -3.11 8.99
C LEU A 100 13.80 -2.99 9.65
N PRO A 101 13.59 -3.57 10.83
CA PRO A 101 12.37 -3.36 11.59
C PRO A 101 12.13 -1.85 11.84
N GLY A 102 10.90 -1.41 11.60
CA GLY A 102 10.52 0.00 11.74
C GLY A 102 10.73 0.86 10.49
N ASP A 103 11.31 0.31 9.42
CA ASP A 103 11.48 1.06 8.16
C ASP A 103 10.14 1.40 7.51
N VAL A 104 10.15 2.51 6.77
CA VAL A 104 9.19 2.79 5.71
C VAL A 104 9.77 2.34 4.38
N LEU A 105 8.98 1.62 3.59
CA LEU A 105 9.36 1.23 2.23
C LEU A 105 8.62 2.09 1.21
N TYR A 106 9.38 2.86 0.42
CA TYR A 106 8.90 3.56 -0.77
C TYR A 106 9.18 2.73 -2.02
N ILE A 107 8.19 2.58 -2.90
CA ILE A 107 8.34 1.87 -4.18
C ILE A 107 7.89 2.79 -5.31
N HIS A 108 8.83 3.18 -6.17
CA HIS A 108 8.56 3.98 -7.36
C HIS A 108 8.28 3.05 -8.55
N THR A 109 7.02 2.97 -8.94
CA THR A 109 6.56 2.15 -10.07
C THR A 109 6.59 2.90 -11.39
N GLY A 110 6.67 4.23 -11.33
CA GLY A 110 6.51 5.13 -12.47
C GLY A 110 5.05 5.32 -12.88
N TRP A 111 4.08 4.72 -12.18
CA TRP A 111 2.67 4.88 -12.52
C TRP A 111 2.21 6.34 -12.37
N SER A 112 2.87 7.12 -11.50
CA SER A 112 2.66 8.57 -11.37
C SER A 112 2.87 9.36 -12.67
N ASP A 113 3.57 8.82 -13.66
CA ASP A 113 3.70 9.43 -14.99
C ASP A 113 2.33 9.56 -15.72
N HIS A 114 1.35 8.76 -15.32
CA HIS A 114 -0.02 8.79 -15.84
C HIS A 114 -0.95 9.73 -15.09
N TRP A 115 -0.48 10.34 -13.99
CA TRP A 115 -1.32 11.21 -13.18
C TRP A 115 -1.77 12.45 -13.97
N GLN A 116 -3.07 12.70 -13.95
CA GLN A 116 -3.71 13.87 -14.55
C GLN A 116 -4.85 14.34 -13.64
N ASP A 117 -5.05 15.64 -13.54
CA ASP A 117 -6.17 16.22 -12.80
C ASP A 117 -6.92 17.20 -13.72
N PRO A 118 -8.18 16.89 -14.11
CA PRO A 118 -8.89 15.63 -13.85
C PRO A 118 -8.37 14.44 -14.68
N ASP A 119 -8.52 13.21 -14.17
CA ASP A 119 -8.15 11.97 -14.87
C ASP A 119 -9.17 11.64 -15.98
N THR A 120 -9.21 12.48 -17.02
CA THR A 120 -10.15 12.38 -18.14
C THR A 120 -9.99 11.09 -18.94
N LYS A 121 -8.78 10.54 -18.99
CA LYS A 121 -8.47 9.27 -19.68
C LYS A 121 -8.82 8.04 -18.87
N LYS A 122 -9.21 8.20 -17.59
CA LYS A 122 -9.52 7.11 -16.66
C LYS A 122 -8.41 6.05 -16.63
N THR A 123 -7.15 6.51 -16.66
CA THR A 123 -5.98 5.61 -16.65
C THR A 123 -5.46 5.44 -15.25
N TYR A 124 -5.22 6.54 -14.55
CA TYR A 124 -4.50 6.54 -13.28
C TYR A 124 -5.26 5.80 -12.18
N TYR A 125 -6.54 6.14 -11.96
CA TYR A 125 -7.34 5.61 -10.85
C TYR A 125 -8.11 4.31 -11.13
N THR A 126 -7.98 3.72 -12.32
CA THR A 126 -8.76 2.52 -12.69
C THR A 126 -7.96 1.24 -12.75
N LYS A 127 -6.64 1.33 -12.73
CA LYS A 127 -5.70 0.23 -12.87
C LYS A 127 -4.32 0.66 -12.41
N GLY A 128 -3.39 -0.29 -12.24
CA GLY A 128 -2.01 0.02 -11.90
C GLY A 128 -1.21 -1.21 -11.48
N PRO A 129 0.12 -1.08 -11.36
CA PRO A 129 0.96 -2.09 -10.74
C PRO A 129 0.76 -2.11 -9.23
N GLY A 130 1.35 -3.10 -8.55
CA GLY A 130 1.32 -3.16 -7.09
C GLY A 130 2.28 -4.21 -6.55
N LEU A 131 2.14 -4.54 -5.28
CA LEU A 131 2.88 -5.62 -4.64
C LEU A 131 2.25 -6.98 -4.96
N SER A 132 3.06 -8.03 -5.01
CA SER A 132 2.55 -9.40 -4.93
C SER A 132 2.21 -9.77 -3.48
N TYR A 133 1.41 -10.81 -3.30
CA TYR A 133 1.03 -11.24 -1.95
C TYR A 133 2.23 -11.74 -1.13
N ASP A 134 3.17 -12.45 -1.76
CA ASP A 134 4.42 -12.88 -1.11
C ASP A 134 5.28 -11.69 -0.68
N ALA A 135 5.29 -10.60 -1.46
CA ALA A 135 5.99 -9.38 -1.07
C ALA A 135 5.38 -8.74 0.19
N ALA A 136 4.05 -8.65 0.28
CA ALA A 136 3.40 -8.15 1.50
C ALA A 136 3.74 -9.01 2.73
N GLN A 137 3.73 -10.34 2.59
CA GLN A 137 4.15 -11.25 3.64
C GLN A 137 5.64 -11.09 4.03
N TYR A 138 6.49 -10.80 3.04
CA TYR A 138 7.89 -10.51 3.28
C TYR A 138 8.06 -9.22 4.09
N LEU A 139 7.31 -8.16 3.77
CA LEU A 139 7.34 -6.89 4.52
C LEU A 139 6.93 -7.11 5.99
N ARG A 140 5.94 -7.95 6.26
CA ARG A 140 5.58 -8.37 7.62
C ARG A 140 6.76 -9.02 8.35
N LYS A 141 7.44 -9.98 7.69
CA LYS A 141 8.62 -10.65 8.27
C LYS A 141 9.77 -9.69 8.55
N LYS A 142 9.89 -8.61 7.77
CA LYS A 142 10.87 -7.53 7.98
C LYS A 142 10.43 -6.49 9.00
N ALA A 143 9.21 -6.60 9.52
CA ALA A 143 8.62 -5.64 10.45
C ALA A 143 8.64 -4.19 9.91
N VAL A 144 8.37 -4.01 8.62
CA VAL A 144 8.15 -2.69 8.00
C VAL A 144 6.89 -2.09 8.60
N VAL A 145 6.89 -0.78 8.89
CA VAL A 145 5.75 -0.11 9.54
C VAL A 145 4.80 0.55 8.55
N LEU A 146 5.31 0.88 7.37
CA LEU A 146 4.53 1.53 6.32
C LEU A 146 5.12 1.23 4.94
N VAL A 147 4.25 1.02 3.97
CA VAL A 147 4.62 0.96 2.55
C VAL A 147 3.93 2.06 1.77
N ALA A 148 4.64 2.70 0.84
CA ALA A 148 4.11 3.76 0.00
C ALA A 148 4.46 3.55 -1.46
N LEU A 149 3.46 3.66 -2.34
CA LEU A 149 3.61 3.57 -3.79
C LEU A 149 3.16 4.87 -4.46
N ASP A 150 3.70 5.13 -5.64
CA ASP A 150 3.37 6.29 -6.47
C ASP A 150 2.14 6.08 -7.36
N ASN A 151 1.31 5.11 -7.03
CA ASN A 151 0.06 4.76 -7.72
C ASN A 151 -1.13 4.74 -6.74
N PRO A 152 -2.37 4.67 -7.24
CA PRO A 152 -3.58 4.78 -6.40
C PRO A 152 -3.86 3.54 -5.55
N PHE A 153 -3.15 2.44 -5.77
CA PHE A 153 -3.34 1.18 -5.06
C PHE A 153 -2.01 0.61 -4.60
N THR A 154 -1.99 -0.13 -3.50
CA THR A 154 -0.87 -1.02 -3.15
C THR A 154 -1.04 -2.39 -3.79
N ASP A 155 -2.29 -2.77 -4.07
CA ASP A 155 -2.63 -3.96 -4.85
C ASP A 155 -2.43 -3.72 -6.35
N PRO A 156 -1.97 -4.72 -7.08
CA PRO A 156 -1.96 -4.68 -8.54
C PRO A 156 -3.38 -4.81 -9.08
N VAL A 157 -3.73 -3.94 -10.01
CA VAL A 157 -5.07 -3.87 -10.60
C VAL A 157 -4.97 -3.89 -12.12
N PHE A 158 -5.56 -4.92 -12.75
CA PHE A 158 -5.69 -5.02 -14.20
C PHE A 158 -6.77 -4.07 -14.76
N ASP A 159 -6.67 -3.78 -16.04
CA ASP A 159 -7.73 -3.08 -16.73
C ASP A 159 -9.04 -3.87 -16.67
N GLY A 160 -10.11 -3.21 -16.23
CA GLY A 160 -11.42 -3.82 -16.04
C GLY A 160 -11.59 -4.66 -14.75
N GLN A 161 -10.56 -4.86 -13.93
CA GLN A 161 -10.67 -5.61 -12.67
C GLN A 161 -11.68 -4.98 -11.70
N LEU A 162 -11.66 -3.65 -11.55
CA LEU A 162 -12.58 -2.95 -10.63
C LEU A 162 -14.06 -3.03 -11.03
N VAL A 163 -14.34 -3.46 -12.25
CA VAL A 163 -15.71 -3.65 -12.77
C VAL A 163 -16.00 -5.13 -13.10
N GLY A 164 -15.19 -6.04 -12.53
CA GLY A 164 -15.41 -7.48 -12.62
C GLY A 164 -15.14 -8.12 -13.99
N LYS A 165 -14.46 -7.40 -14.91
CA LYS A 165 -14.11 -7.93 -16.24
C LYS A 165 -12.82 -8.73 -16.27
N HIS A 166 -12.01 -8.61 -15.22
CA HIS A 166 -10.74 -9.30 -15.06
C HIS A 166 -10.58 -9.75 -13.60
N GLY A 167 -9.97 -10.91 -13.39
CA GLY A 167 -9.60 -11.39 -12.06
C GLY A 167 -8.34 -10.69 -11.54
N PRO A 168 -8.02 -10.86 -10.24
CA PRO A 168 -6.78 -10.39 -9.67
C PRO A 168 -5.57 -11.15 -10.26
N PRO A 169 -4.33 -10.63 -10.08
CA PRO A 169 -3.12 -11.31 -10.55
C PRO A 169 -2.95 -12.71 -9.97
N GLU A 170 -2.20 -13.53 -10.71
CA GLU A 170 -1.80 -14.86 -10.26
C GLU A 170 -1.07 -14.79 -8.90
N GLY A 171 -1.29 -15.78 -8.04
CA GLY A 171 -0.77 -15.82 -6.68
C GLY A 171 -1.57 -15.01 -5.66
N THR A 172 -2.64 -14.32 -6.09
CA THR A 172 -3.59 -13.71 -5.17
C THR A 172 -4.44 -14.79 -4.50
N PRO A 173 -4.54 -14.83 -3.16
CA PRO A 173 -5.37 -15.82 -2.48
C PRO A 173 -6.83 -15.73 -2.92
N PRO A 174 -7.51 -16.88 -3.10
CA PRO A 174 -8.94 -16.92 -3.47
C PRO A 174 -9.79 -16.10 -2.50
N GLY A 175 -10.70 -15.28 -3.04
CA GLY A 175 -11.62 -14.46 -2.24
C GLY A 175 -11.00 -13.17 -1.67
N LEU A 176 -9.74 -12.87 -1.96
CA LEU A 176 -9.04 -11.66 -1.52
C LEU A 176 -8.60 -10.79 -2.71
N PRO A 177 -9.53 -10.15 -3.46
CA PRO A 177 -9.17 -9.36 -4.64
C PRO A 177 -8.26 -8.16 -4.34
N PHE A 178 -8.23 -7.71 -3.09
CA PHE A 178 -7.32 -6.70 -2.54
C PHE A 178 -6.46 -7.32 -1.43
N ALA A 179 -5.68 -8.34 -1.81
CA ALA A 179 -4.90 -9.15 -0.88
C ALA A 179 -3.80 -8.37 -0.15
N ILE A 180 -3.29 -7.30 -0.76
CA ILE A 180 -2.25 -6.47 -0.15
C ILE A 180 -2.84 -5.58 0.95
N HIS A 181 -4.00 -4.96 0.70
CA HIS A 181 -4.73 -4.25 1.76
C HIS A 181 -5.07 -5.18 2.92
N HIS A 182 -5.54 -6.40 2.62
CA HIS A 182 -5.80 -7.41 3.63
C HIS A 182 -4.55 -7.74 4.47
N GLU A 183 -3.46 -8.14 3.81
CA GLU A 183 -2.23 -8.53 4.49
C GLU A 183 -1.64 -7.38 5.30
N ASN A 184 -1.54 -6.19 4.72
CA ASN A 184 -0.93 -5.05 5.36
C ASN A 184 -1.80 -4.51 6.51
N LEU A 185 -3.03 -4.09 6.22
CA LEU A 185 -3.86 -3.36 7.18
C LEU A 185 -4.54 -4.28 8.20
N ALA A 186 -5.10 -5.42 7.77
CA ALA A 186 -5.90 -6.26 8.66
C ALA A 186 -5.09 -7.34 9.37
N VAL A 187 -3.99 -7.81 8.78
CA VAL A 187 -3.18 -8.91 9.34
C VAL A 187 -1.90 -8.40 10.00
N SER A 188 -1.14 -7.56 9.30
CA SER A 188 0.23 -7.19 9.69
C SER A 188 0.33 -5.89 10.48
N GLY A 189 -0.67 -5.01 10.39
CA GLY A 189 -0.61 -3.68 10.99
C GLY A 189 0.33 -2.72 10.25
N ILE A 190 0.64 -3.01 8.98
CA ILE A 190 1.46 -2.16 8.12
C ILE A 190 0.55 -1.10 7.48
N LEU A 191 0.86 0.17 7.74
CA LEU A 191 0.14 1.30 7.16
C LEU A 191 0.47 1.47 5.67
N GLN A 192 -0.39 2.15 4.92
CA GLN A 192 -0.22 2.35 3.48
C GLN A 192 -0.36 3.83 3.08
N ILE A 193 0.46 4.26 2.13
CA ILE A 193 0.31 5.52 1.40
C ILE A 193 0.21 5.21 -0.09
N GLN A 194 -0.85 5.69 -0.71
CA GLN A 194 -1.03 5.71 -2.15
C GLN A 194 -0.72 7.12 -2.68
N ASN A 195 -0.47 7.22 -3.98
CA ASN A 195 -0.21 8.49 -4.66
C ASN A 195 1.02 9.25 -4.10
N ALA A 196 2.05 8.52 -3.67
CA ALA A 196 3.28 9.14 -3.17
C ALA A 196 4.07 9.76 -4.35
N ASN A 197 4.48 11.02 -4.21
CA ASN A 197 5.34 11.65 -5.20
C ASN A 197 6.81 11.28 -4.93
N LEU A 198 7.32 10.27 -5.62
CA LEU A 198 8.65 9.70 -5.40
C LEU A 198 9.67 10.09 -6.49
N ALA A 199 9.23 10.75 -7.56
CA ALA A 199 10.05 11.01 -8.75
C ALA A 199 11.34 11.78 -8.42
N LYS A 200 11.26 12.79 -7.55
CA LYS A 200 12.43 13.60 -7.19
C LYS A 200 13.46 12.80 -6.39
N LEU A 201 13.00 11.98 -5.45
CA LEU A 201 13.90 11.12 -4.66
C LEU A 201 14.65 10.12 -5.55
N VAL A 202 13.94 9.54 -6.55
CA VAL A 202 14.56 8.63 -7.52
C VAL A 202 15.55 9.37 -8.42
N GLN A 203 15.18 10.55 -8.92
CA GLN A 203 16.07 11.38 -9.74
C GLN A 203 17.38 11.69 -9.02
N ASP A 204 17.30 12.00 -7.73
CA ASP A 204 18.45 12.33 -6.89
C ASP A 204 19.12 11.08 -6.28
N LYS A 205 18.61 9.88 -6.61
CA LYS A 205 19.08 8.59 -6.07
C LYS A 205 19.13 8.52 -4.55
N VAL A 206 18.17 9.16 -3.89
CA VAL A 206 18.05 9.14 -2.42
C VAL A 206 17.44 7.80 -2.01
N TRP A 207 18.27 6.74 -1.98
CA TRP A 207 17.81 5.38 -1.69
C TRP A 207 17.52 5.12 -0.22
N THR A 208 18.09 5.92 0.66
CA THR A 208 17.82 5.89 2.11
C THR A 208 17.58 7.29 2.63
N SER A 209 16.67 7.44 3.57
CA SER A 209 16.32 8.75 4.14
C SER A 209 15.82 8.60 5.57
N CYS A 210 15.87 9.72 6.32
CA CYS A 210 14.99 9.92 7.47
C CYS A 210 13.64 10.39 6.94
N THR A 211 12.57 9.70 7.25
CA THR A 211 11.22 10.08 6.82
C THR A 211 10.34 10.51 7.99
N MET A 212 9.52 11.53 7.73
CA MET A 212 8.53 12.04 8.67
C MET A 212 7.16 12.00 8.00
N ILE A 213 6.23 11.28 8.62
CA ILE A 213 4.86 11.09 8.12
C ILE A 213 3.90 11.43 9.27
N LEU A 214 3.16 12.50 9.09
CA LEU A 214 2.26 13.05 10.10
C LEU A 214 0.84 13.10 9.51
N PRO A 215 0.01 12.08 9.77
CA PRO A 215 -1.38 12.09 9.32
C PRO A 215 -2.18 13.17 10.06
N LEU A 216 -3.24 13.62 9.43
CA LEU A 216 -4.20 14.50 10.10
C LEU A 216 -4.95 13.70 11.18
N ARG A 217 -5.27 14.36 12.30
CA ARG A 217 -6.06 13.76 13.37
C ARG A 217 -7.57 13.90 13.09
N SER A 218 -7.99 13.40 11.92
CA SER A 218 -9.40 13.39 11.52
C SER A 218 -10.14 12.31 12.30
N LYS A 219 -10.85 12.72 13.35
CA LYS A 219 -11.56 11.80 14.26
C LYS A 219 -12.53 10.90 13.49
N GLY A 220 -12.37 9.59 13.66
CA GLY A 220 -13.22 8.58 13.04
C GLY A 220 -12.97 8.39 11.54
N GLY A 221 -11.91 8.99 10.99
CA GLY A 221 -11.53 8.80 9.60
C GLY A 221 -10.78 7.49 9.37
N SER A 222 -11.04 6.81 8.25
CA SER A 222 -10.32 5.59 7.85
C SER A 222 -8.97 5.91 7.18
N GLY A 223 -8.69 7.17 6.91
CA GLY A 223 -7.46 7.65 6.32
C GLY A 223 -7.42 9.16 6.29
N SER A 224 -6.31 9.72 5.81
CA SER A 224 -6.18 11.17 5.62
C SER A 224 -5.22 11.50 4.49
N PRO A 225 -5.34 12.70 3.90
CA PRO A 225 -4.23 13.31 3.20
C PRO A 225 -3.00 13.36 4.12
N VAL A 226 -1.84 13.19 3.54
CA VAL A 226 -0.57 13.25 4.26
C VAL A 226 0.48 13.88 3.36
N ARG A 227 1.38 14.65 3.96
CA ARG A 227 2.55 15.23 3.29
C ARG A 227 3.82 14.63 3.90
N PRO A 228 4.25 13.45 3.45
CA PRO A 228 5.49 12.87 3.94
C PRO A 228 6.69 13.73 3.52
N VAL A 229 7.69 13.80 4.39
CA VAL A 229 8.96 14.43 4.13
C VAL A 229 10.05 13.37 4.22
N ALA A 230 10.99 13.36 3.29
CA ALA A 230 12.15 12.48 3.30
C ALA A 230 13.42 13.33 3.17
N ILE A 231 14.36 13.14 4.10
CA ILE A 231 15.65 13.83 4.13
C ILE A 231 16.75 12.78 4.00
N GLY A 232 17.51 12.83 2.92
CA GLY A 232 18.59 11.90 2.63
C GLY A 232 19.65 12.53 1.73
N ALA A 233 20.81 11.92 1.68
CA ALA A 233 21.89 12.33 0.78
C ALA A 233 21.62 11.78 -0.63
N PRO A 234 21.86 12.58 -1.69
CA PRO A 234 21.89 12.07 -3.06
C PRO A 234 22.98 10.99 -3.22
N GLY A 235 22.68 9.96 -4.07
CA GLY A 235 23.60 8.87 -4.40
C GLY A 235 24.42 9.13 -5.64
#